data_b386fadb4aff1e3ac7fd6a2bd6d9ad41
#
_entry.id   b386fadb4aff1e3ac7fd6a2bd6d9ad41
#
_cell.length_a   1.000
_cell.length_b   1.000
_cell.length_c   1.000
_cell.angle_alpha   90.00
_cell.angle_beta   90.00
_cell.angle_gamma   90.00
#
_symmetry.space_group_name_H-M   'P 1'
#
loop_
_entity.id
_entity.type
_entity.pdbx_description
1 polymer ?
#
loop_
_entity_poly.entity_id
_entity_poly.type
_entity_poly.pdbx_seq_one_letter_code
_entity_poly.pdbx_strand_id
1 'polypeptide(L)'
;MICRNAPYPEVEGPETHGSAFMIGKVSDVVPSTEPSGRWLILFSEYALCNFGNQWEGRNPVRFRTTDDYDFDFKELEFQPMPEFSAGEAATLKGQGLTIAEAKAGLSLTFDVDPSAIEITIRA
;
A
#
# COMPACT_ATOMS: atom_id res chain seq x y z
N MET A 1 4.65 -9.64 8.86
CA MET A 1 3.57 -10.37 8.16
C MET A 1 2.34 -9.48 8.09
N ILE A 2 1.73 -9.42 6.92
CA ILE A 2 0.54 -8.61 6.67
C ILE A 2 -0.61 -9.56 6.33
N CYS A 3 -1.70 -9.42 7.06
CA CYS A 3 -2.88 -10.27 6.92
C CYS A 3 -4.08 -9.50 6.39
N ARG A 4 -4.94 -10.21 5.69
CA ARG A 4 -6.16 -9.66 5.14
C ARG A 4 -7.21 -9.45 6.24
N ASN A 5 -7.69 -8.22 6.35
CA ASN A 5 -8.83 -7.90 7.19
C ASN A 5 -10.08 -7.77 6.30
N ALA A 6 -10.78 -8.85 6.12
CA ALA A 6 -11.97 -8.94 5.26
C ALA A 6 -13.11 -9.68 5.99
N PRO A 7 -13.64 -9.12 7.10
CA PRO A 7 -14.66 -9.79 7.90
C PRO A 7 -16.03 -9.87 7.22
N TYR A 8 -16.22 -9.13 6.13
CA TYR A 8 -17.47 -9.08 5.37
C TYR A 8 -17.25 -9.43 3.91
N PRO A 9 -18.24 -10.03 3.22
CA PRO A 9 -18.12 -10.40 1.81
C PRO A 9 -17.88 -9.23 0.85
N GLU A 10 -18.23 -8.02 1.26
CA GLU A 10 -18.09 -6.81 0.44
C GLU A 10 -16.66 -6.29 0.35
N VAL A 11 -15.78 -6.78 1.20
CA VAL A 11 -14.36 -6.38 1.18
C VAL A 11 -13.67 -7.06 0.00
N GLU A 12 -13.24 -6.26 -0.96
CA GLU A 12 -12.57 -6.75 -2.17
C GLU A 12 -11.23 -7.44 -1.89
N GLY A 13 -10.94 -8.46 -2.67
CA GLY A 13 -9.68 -9.19 -2.66
C GLY A 13 -9.86 -10.70 -2.63
N PRO A 14 -8.93 -11.46 -3.23
CA PRO A 14 -9.03 -12.92 -3.31
C PRO A 14 -8.66 -13.62 -2.00
N GLU A 15 -7.94 -12.95 -1.11
CA GLU A 15 -7.46 -13.56 0.12
C GLU A 15 -8.58 -13.66 1.16
N THR A 16 -8.62 -14.79 1.85
CA THR A 16 -9.58 -15.00 2.93
C THR A 16 -9.22 -14.17 4.17
N HIS A 17 -10.23 -13.82 4.96
CA HIS A 17 -10.01 -13.09 6.22
C HIS A 17 -9.01 -13.83 7.12
N GLY A 18 -8.06 -13.09 7.68
CA GLY A 18 -7.01 -13.63 8.54
C GLY A 18 -5.85 -14.30 7.82
N SER A 19 -5.92 -14.48 6.50
CA SER A 19 -4.79 -15.02 5.72
C SER A 19 -3.67 -14.00 5.59
N ALA A 20 -2.43 -14.46 5.70
CA ALA A 20 -1.27 -13.66 5.35
C ALA A 20 -1.04 -13.68 3.85
N PHE A 21 -0.84 -12.50 3.26
CA PHE A 21 -0.58 -12.34 1.83
C PHE A 21 0.79 -11.74 1.54
N MET A 22 1.43 -11.15 2.52
CA MET A 22 2.77 -10.55 2.36
C MET A 22 3.56 -10.62 3.66
N ILE A 23 4.85 -10.87 3.53
CA ILE A 23 5.83 -10.76 4.61
C ILE A 23 6.86 -9.71 4.20
N GLY A 24 7.08 -8.72 5.03
CA GLY A 24 8.07 -7.67 4.79
C GLY A 24 9.18 -7.70 5.83
N LYS A 25 10.40 -7.40 5.41
CA LYS A 25 11.52 -7.13 6.29
C LYS A 25 11.51 -5.64 6.64
N VAL A 26 11.28 -5.34 7.91
CA VAL A 26 11.22 -3.95 8.39
C VAL A 26 12.60 -3.31 8.32
N SER A 27 12.70 -2.18 7.65
CA SER A 27 13.93 -1.39 7.57
C SER A 27 13.92 -0.17 8.47
N ASP A 28 12.75 0.44 8.67
CA ASP A 28 12.61 1.63 9.49
C ASP A 28 11.16 1.86 9.92
N VAL A 29 10.98 2.72 10.91
CA VAL A 29 9.67 3.22 11.34
C VAL A 29 9.78 4.74 11.43
N VAL A 30 9.02 5.43 10.61
CA VAL A 30 9.10 6.89 10.49
C VAL A 30 7.73 7.54 10.72
N PRO A 31 7.68 8.80 11.16
CA PRO A 31 6.41 9.51 11.26
C PRO A 31 5.74 9.66 9.89
N SER A 32 4.43 9.47 9.85
CA SER A 32 3.66 9.77 8.64
C SER A 32 3.62 11.28 8.40
N THR A 33 3.59 11.66 7.12
CA THR A 33 3.41 13.07 6.71
C THR A 33 1.97 13.54 6.90
N GLU A 34 1.04 12.62 7.14
CA GLU A 34 -0.34 12.96 7.47
C GLU A 34 -0.45 13.52 8.89
N PRO A 35 -1.30 14.53 9.13
CA PRO A 35 -1.42 15.18 10.44
C PRO A 35 -2.08 14.30 11.52
N SER A 36 -2.24 13.00 11.29
CA SER A 36 -2.94 12.06 12.17
C SER A 36 -2.10 11.47 13.31
N GLY A 37 -0.81 11.82 13.43
CA GLY A 37 0.11 11.23 14.41
C GLY A 37 0.41 9.75 14.17
N ARG A 38 0.23 9.27 12.95
CA ARG A 38 0.52 7.89 12.55
C ARG A 38 1.99 7.68 12.21
N TRP A 39 2.39 6.43 12.23
CA TRP A 39 3.73 6.00 11.87
C TRP A 39 3.68 5.11 10.64
N LEU A 40 4.71 5.19 9.81
CA LEU A 40 4.91 4.33 8.65
C LEU A 40 5.94 3.28 8.98
N ILE A 41 5.61 2.03 8.71
CA ILE A 41 6.56 0.91 8.80
C ILE A 41 7.10 0.69 7.38
N LEU A 42 8.40 0.92 7.22
CA LEU A 42 9.09 0.76 5.96
C LEU A 42 9.70 -0.63 5.85
N PHE A 43 9.65 -1.20 4.67
CA PHE A 43 10.22 -2.51 4.37
C PHE A 43 11.37 -2.37 3.36
N SER A 44 12.46 -3.10 3.58
CA SER A 44 13.55 -3.20 2.61
C SER A 44 13.29 -4.26 1.56
N GLU A 45 12.66 -5.35 1.95
CA GLU A 45 12.33 -6.48 1.10
C GLU A 45 10.94 -7.01 1.47
N TYR A 46 10.29 -7.65 0.52
CA TYR A 46 9.00 -8.30 0.75
C TYR A 46 8.92 -9.64 0.01
N ALA A 47 8.10 -10.54 0.51
CA ALA A 47 7.74 -11.79 -0.15
C ALA A 47 6.23 -11.93 -0.17
N LEU A 48 5.67 -12.26 -1.31
CA LEU A 48 4.26 -12.63 -1.42
C LEU A 48 4.06 -14.05 -0.87
N CYS A 49 2.99 -14.26 -0.18
CA CYS A 49 2.66 -15.55 0.42
C CYS A 49 1.14 -15.77 0.43
N ASN A 50 0.74 -16.97 0.82
CA ASN A 50 -0.66 -17.31 1.01
C ASN A 50 -0.76 -18.32 2.16
N PHE A 51 -0.81 -17.81 3.38
CA PHE A 51 -0.92 -18.64 4.59
C PHE A 51 -2.23 -18.34 5.30
N GLY A 52 -3.11 -19.32 5.38
CA GLY A 52 -4.40 -19.21 6.07
C GLY A 52 -4.26 -19.12 7.60
N ASN A 53 -5.26 -18.58 8.25
CA ASN A 53 -5.41 -18.56 9.72
C ASN A 53 -4.24 -17.95 10.49
N GLN A 54 -3.63 -16.89 9.95
CA GLN A 54 -2.50 -16.23 10.61
C GLN A 54 -2.92 -15.14 11.59
N TRP A 55 -4.14 -14.66 11.48
CA TRP A 55 -4.67 -13.59 12.33
C TRP A 55 -6.14 -13.82 12.65
N GLU A 56 -6.50 -13.69 13.92
CA GLU A 56 -7.84 -13.93 14.45
C GLU A 56 -8.83 -12.76 14.28
N GLY A 57 -8.35 -11.59 13.82
CA GLY A 57 -9.20 -10.44 13.54
C GLY A 57 -9.46 -9.49 14.70
N ARG A 58 -8.87 -9.71 15.88
CA ARG A 58 -9.11 -8.85 17.06
C ARG A 58 -8.08 -7.74 17.24
N ASN A 59 -6.83 -8.11 17.39
CA ASN A 59 -5.75 -7.15 17.61
C ASN A 59 -5.08 -6.81 16.27
N PRO A 60 -4.93 -5.54 15.91
CA PRO A 60 -4.32 -5.15 14.64
C PRO A 60 -2.83 -5.53 14.56
N VAL A 61 -2.18 -5.73 15.70
CA VAL A 61 -0.77 -6.12 15.77
C VAL A 61 -0.62 -7.31 16.71
N ARG A 62 0.17 -8.29 16.28
CA ARG A 62 0.52 -9.45 17.08
C ARG A 62 2.02 -9.71 16.96
N PHE A 63 2.68 -9.90 18.10
CA PHE A 63 4.10 -10.23 18.15
C PHE A 63 4.28 -11.75 18.23
N ARG A 64 5.12 -12.30 17.35
CA ARG A 64 5.51 -13.70 17.31
C ARG A 64 6.99 -13.82 16.98
N THR A 65 7.59 -14.93 17.36
CA THR A 65 8.93 -15.32 16.91
C THR A 65 8.84 -16.19 15.66
N THR A 66 9.95 -16.34 14.93
CA THR A 66 9.99 -17.20 13.74
C THR A 66 9.68 -18.67 14.05
N ASP A 67 9.94 -19.11 15.28
CA ASP A 67 9.65 -20.48 15.75
C ASP A 67 8.14 -20.75 15.95
N ASP A 68 7.33 -19.70 16.03
CA ASP A 68 5.87 -19.81 16.17
C ASP A 68 5.15 -20.14 14.86
N TYR A 69 5.88 -20.27 13.75
CA TYR A 69 5.33 -20.52 12.44
C TYR A 69 5.71 -21.90 11.90
N ASP A 70 4.80 -22.54 11.17
CA ASP A 70 4.98 -23.88 10.59
C ASP A 70 5.79 -23.86 9.28
N PHE A 71 6.34 -22.74 8.86
CA PHE A 71 7.10 -22.59 7.64
C PHE A 71 8.45 -21.92 7.89
N ASP A 72 9.42 -22.17 7.00
CA ASP A 72 10.74 -21.54 7.08
C ASP A 72 10.73 -20.22 6.27
N PHE A 73 11.04 -19.12 6.95
CA PHE A 73 11.17 -17.82 6.30
C PHE A 73 12.30 -17.77 5.24
N LYS A 74 13.28 -18.68 5.33
CA LYS A 74 14.36 -18.81 4.34
C LYS A 74 13.88 -19.37 3.00
N GLU A 75 12.76 -20.10 2.98
CA GLU A 75 12.16 -20.63 1.75
C GLU A 75 11.35 -19.59 0.99
N LEU A 76 11.08 -18.43 1.58
CA LEU A 76 10.36 -17.34 0.94
C LEU A 76 11.23 -16.60 -0.06
N GLU A 77 10.66 -16.28 -1.22
CA GLU A 77 11.32 -15.48 -2.25
C GLU A 77 11.16 -13.98 -1.93
N PHE A 78 12.13 -13.42 -1.23
CA PHE A 78 12.16 -12.00 -0.96
C PHE A 78 12.63 -11.21 -2.17
N GLN A 79 11.91 -10.15 -2.47
CA GLN A 79 12.23 -9.19 -3.52
C GLN A 79 12.55 -7.84 -2.89
N PRO A 80 13.46 -7.03 -3.48
CA PRO A 80 13.69 -5.68 -3.01
C PRO A 80 12.40 -4.87 -3.11
N MET A 81 12.08 -4.14 -2.04
CA MET A 81 10.98 -3.18 -2.07
C MET A 81 11.31 -2.09 -3.07
N PRO A 82 10.37 -1.71 -3.96
CA PRO A 82 10.57 -0.52 -4.80
C PRO A 82 10.90 0.67 -3.90
N GLU A 83 11.94 1.43 -4.27
CA GLU A 83 12.29 2.62 -3.51
C GLU A 83 11.14 3.62 -3.55
N PHE A 84 10.44 3.72 -2.43
CA PHE A 84 9.62 4.88 -2.16
C PHE A 84 10.56 5.98 -1.65
N SER A 85 11.20 6.68 -2.56
CA SER A 85 11.97 7.84 -2.16
C SER A 85 10.99 8.96 -1.78
N ALA A 86 11.24 9.62 -0.65
CA ALA A 86 10.60 10.90 -0.36
C ALA A 86 10.74 11.88 -1.54
N GLY A 87 11.78 11.69 -2.39
CA GLY A 87 11.99 12.38 -3.65
C GLY A 87 10.92 12.08 -4.71
N GLU A 88 10.46 10.83 -4.86
CA GLU A 88 9.38 10.51 -5.80
C GLU A 88 8.03 11.07 -5.35
N ALA A 89 7.71 10.99 -4.07
CA ALA A 89 6.51 11.63 -3.54
C ALA A 89 6.60 13.17 -3.63
N ALA A 90 7.78 13.76 -3.37
CA ALA A 90 8.02 15.18 -3.56
C ALA A 90 8.04 15.56 -5.05
N THR A 91 8.53 14.69 -5.93
CA THR A 91 8.53 14.89 -7.38
C THR A 91 7.12 14.80 -7.94
N LEU A 92 6.29 13.88 -7.47
CA LEU A 92 4.87 13.84 -7.81
C LEU A 92 4.11 15.08 -7.34
N LYS A 93 4.46 15.65 -6.19
CA LYS A 93 3.93 16.93 -5.70
C LYS A 93 4.55 18.12 -6.42
N GLY A 94 5.83 18.06 -6.78
CA GLY A 94 6.58 19.14 -7.42
C GLY A 94 6.40 19.23 -8.92
N GLN A 95 6.20 18.12 -9.60
CA GLN A 95 5.97 18.11 -11.05
C GLN A 95 4.52 18.39 -11.42
N GLY A 96 3.57 18.07 -10.55
CA GLY A 96 2.16 18.25 -10.84
C GLY A 96 1.74 17.64 -12.18
N LEU A 97 0.47 17.68 -12.47
CA LEU A 97 -0.04 17.37 -13.80
C LEU A 97 0.04 18.65 -14.65
N THR A 98 0.46 18.54 -15.91
CA THR A 98 0.22 19.61 -16.87
C THR A 98 -1.28 19.81 -17.08
N ILE A 99 -1.70 20.99 -17.53
CA ILE A 99 -3.13 21.25 -17.82
C ILE A 99 -3.65 20.27 -18.85
N ALA A 100 -2.85 19.91 -19.86
CA ALA A 100 -3.23 18.92 -20.88
C ALA A 100 -3.44 17.53 -20.29
N GLU A 101 -2.56 17.08 -19.40
CA GLU A 101 -2.67 15.78 -18.70
C GLU A 101 -3.88 15.75 -17.77
N ALA A 102 -4.14 16.82 -17.03
CA ALA A 102 -5.31 16.93 -16.17
C ALA A 102 -6.61 16.90 -16.99
N LYS A 103 -6.67 17.58 -18.11
CA LYS A 103 -7.81 17.55 -19.04
C LYS A 103 -8.04 16.16 -19.62
N ALA A 104 -6.97 15.47 -20.03
CA ALA A 104 -7.05 14.10 -20.54
C ALA A 104 -7.62 13.13 -19.48
N GLY A 105 -7.13 13.20 -18.24
CA GLY A 105 -7.62 12.39 -17.14
C GLY A 105 -9.09 12.65 -16.80
N LEU A 106 -9.49 13.92 -16.73
CA LEU A 106 -10.87 14.33 -16.48
C LEU A 106 -11.82 13.94 -17.60
N SER A 107 -11.36 14.01 -18.86
CA SER A 107 -12.17 13.60 -20.00
C SER A 107 -12.52 12.11 -19.97
N LEU A 108 -11.61 11.27 -19.54
CA LEU A 108 -11.86 9.85 -19.32
C LEU A 108 -12.83 9.59 -18.17
N THR A 109 -12.71 10.34 -17.08
CA THR A 109 -13.55 10.18 -15.89
C THR A 109 -15.00 10.60 -16.15
N PHE A 110 -15.21 11.71 -16.88
CA PHE A 110 -16.53 12.30 -17.12
C PHE A 110 -17.09 12.00 -18.52
N ASP A 111 -16.36 11.25 -19.34
CA ASP A 111 -16.74 10.92 -20.72
C ASP A 111 -17.11 12.16 -21.55
N VAL A 112 -16.25 13.16 -21.50
CA VAL A 112 -16.38 14.41 -22.24
C VAL A 112 -15.12 14.69 -23.05
N ASP A 113 -15.25 15.49 -24.11
CA ASP A 113 -14.09 15.92 -24.90
C ASP A 113 -13.15 16.80 -24.05
N PRO A 114 -11.82 16.61 -24.12
CA PRO A 114 -10.88 17.46 -23.39
C PRO A 114 -11.05 18.97 -23.66
N SER A 115 -11.49 19.34 -24.85
CA SER A 115 -11.79 20.74 -25.21
C SER A 115 -12.98 21.32 -24.45
N ALA A 116 -13.87 20.48 -23.93
CA ALA A 116 -14.99 20.88 -23.09
C ALA A 116 -14.62 21.14 -21.63
N ILE A 117 -13.39 20.83 -21.24
CA ILE A 117 -12.90 20.98 -19.87
C ILE A 117 -12.15 22.29 -19.74
N GLU A 118 -12.56 23.10 -18.77
CA GLU A 118 -11.89 24.33 -18.38
C GLU A 118 -11.31 24.19 -16.99
N ILE A 119 -10.02 24.50 -16.83
CA ILE A 119 -9.32 24.47 -15.54
C ILE A 119 -8.96 25.90 -15.16
N THR A 120 -9.45 26.33 -14.01
CA THR A 120 -9.14 27.63 -13.44
C THR A 120 -8.32 27.48 -12.18
N ILE A 121 -7.17 28.15 -12.14
CA ILE A 121 -6.31 28.21 -10.95
C ILE A 121 -6.36 29.61 -10.40
N ARG A 122 -6.77 29.74 -9.15
CA ARG A 122 -6.74 31.02 -8.43
C ARG A 122 -5.60 31.01 -7.43
N ALA A 123 -4.73 31.96 -7.57
CA ALA A 123 -3.62 32.17 -6.63
C ALA A 123 -4.07 33.04 -5.46
#